data_700e4fb3366e8a481c1a095dfa2eb8ab
#
_entry.id   700e4fb3366e8a481c1a095dfa2eb8ab
#
_cell.length_a   1.000
_cell.length_b   1.000
_cell.length_c   1.000
_cell.angle_alpha   90.00
_cell.angle_beta   90.00
_cell.angle_gamma   90.00
#
_symmetry.space_group_name_H-M   'P 1'
#
loop_
_entity.id
_entity.type
_entity.pdbx_description
1 polymer ?
#
loop_
_entity_poly.entity_id
_entity_poly.type
_entity_poly.pdbx_seq_one_letter_code
_entity_poly.pdbx_strand_id
1 'polypeptide(L)'
;MSARVVSLNLHERHGVHPRAVTEVRARSGGGIEGDSHVSRDRRAVLVLDRSTLEALGLAFGDLREQITIDGMPEVSRLAPGTELRIGGVELRVNGECEPCTHIGELNDQPDVEAFRVALDGRRGAVCTVTMVEGPIRVGDVVDILVRA
;
A
#
# COMPACT_ATOMS: atom_id res chain seq x y z
N MET A 1 10.67 -12.26 -12.79
CA MET A 1 11.35 -11.24 -11.97
C MET A 1 10.51 -10.95 -10.74
N SER A 2 11.16 -10.80 -9.60
CA SER A 2 10.45 -10.48 -8.36
C SER A 2 10.00 -9.03 -8.35
N ALA A 3 8.89 -8.76 -7.68
CA ALA A 3 8.46 -7.41 -7.40
C ALA A 3 9.38 -6.77 -6.34
N ARG A 4 9.50 -5.45 -6.36
CA ARG A 4 10.35 -4.70 -5.43
C ARG A 4 9.65 -3.46 -4.92
N VAL A 5 10.02 -3.05 -3.71
CA VAL A 5 9.58 -1.78 -3.15
C VAL A 5 10.29 -0.64 -3.89
N VAL A 6 9.51 0.30 -4.41
CA VAL A 6 10.04 1.48 -5.12
C VAL A 6 9.82 2.77 -4.36
N SER A 7 8.87 2.81 -3.43
CA SER A 7 8.61 3.99 -2.61
C SER A 7 7.95 3.62 -1.29
N LEU A 8 8.29 4.36 -0.24
CA LEU A 8 7.70 4.26 1.07
C LEU A 8 7.25 5.65 1.52
N ASN A 9 6.02 5.74 2.05
CA ASN A 9 5.43 6.99 2.47
C ASN A 9 4.76 6.85 3.83
N LEU A 10 4.93 7.86 4.67
CA LEU A 10 4.27 7.93 5.96
C LEU A 10 3.22 9.03 5.93
N HIS A 11 2.00 8.68 6.31
CA HIS A 11 0.88 9.61 6.45
C HIS A 11 0.78 9.97 7.93
N GLU A 12 1.51 11.01 8.35
CA GLU A 12 1.64 11.36 9.77
C GLU A 12 0.32 11.86 10.36
N ARG A 13 -0.50 12.56 9.55
CA ARG A 13 -1.82 13.03 9.93
C ARG A 13 -2.76 13.03 8.74
N HIS A 14 -4.05 12.90 9.03
CA HIS A 14 -5.09 13.03 8.01
C HIS A 14 -5.03 14.41 7.35
N GLY A 15 -5.12 14.46 6.03
CA GLY A 15 -5.14 15.71 5.26
C GLY A 15 -3.77 16.34 5.01
N VAL A 16 -2.70 15.80 5.59
CA VAL A 16 -1.33 16.27 5.35
C VAL A 16 -0.70 15.43 4.24
N HIS A 17 0.09 16.06 3.37
CA HIS A 17 0.82 15.38 2.32
C HIS A 17 1.73 14.29 2.92
N PRO A 18 1.79 13.09 2.35
CA PRO A 18 2.64 12.03 2.87
C PRO A 18 4.12 12.39 2.77
N ARG A 19 4.90 11.87 3.71
CA ARG A 19 6.35 12.07 3.75
C ARG A 19 7.05 10.84 3.19
N ALA A 20 7.84 11.02 2.13
CA ALA A 20 8.65 9.96 1.55
C ALA A 20 9.82 9.62 2.47
N VAL A 21 10.05 8.33 2.66
CA VAL A 21 11.15 7.81 3.48
C VAL A 21 11.82 6.65 2.74
N THR A 22 13.03 6.28 3.17
CA THR A 22 13.76 5.16 2.55
C THR A 22 13.65 3.86 3.33
N GLU A 23 13.20 3.94 4.57
CA GLU A 23 13.06 2.80 5.47
C GLU A 23 11.88 3.04 6.39
N VAL A 24 11.14 1.97 6.68
CA VAL A 24 10.06 2.00 7.69
C VAL A 24 10.17 0.80 8.61
N ARG A 25 9.65 0.96 9.83
CA ARG A 25 9.51 -0.11 10.80
C ARG A 25 8.04 -0.45 10.97
N ALA A 26 7.75 -1.73 11.02
CA ALA A 26 6.39 -2.23 11.15
C ALA A 26 6.11 -2.67 12.58
N ARG A 27 4.83 -2.74 12.92
CA ARG A 27 4.34 -3.22 14.22
C ARG A 27 3.46 -4.44 13.97
N SER A 28 3.79 -5.56 14.60
CA SER A 28 3.01 -6.79 14.49
C SER A 28 1.57 -6.56 15.00
N GLY A 29 0.59 -7.05 14.25
CA GLY A 29 -0.82 -6.85 14.54
C GLY A 29 -1.38 -5.50 14.10
N GLY A 30 -0.56 -4.66 13.48
CA GLY A 30 -0.94 -3.33 13.03
C GLY A 30 -0.32 -2.97 11.70
N GLY A 31 0.29 -1.80 11.64
CA GLY A 31 0.86 -1.23 10.43
C GLY A 31 2.26 -0.66 10.62
N ILE A 32 2.50 0.49 10.04
CA ILE A 32 3.82 1.13 9.97
C ILE A 32 3.96 2.15 11.09
N GLU A 33 5.06 2.09 11.84
CA GLU A 33 5.35 3.08 12.89
C GLU A 33 5.53 4.47 12.28
N GLY A 34 4.94 5.47 12.92
CA GLY A 34 4.96 6.85 12.45
C GLY A 34 3.84 7.17 11.47
N ASP A 35 3.08 6.18 11.03
CA ASP A 35 1.93 6.38 10.15
C ASP A 35 0.64 6.47 10.98
N SER A 36 -0.31 7.31 10.54
CA SER A 36 -1.58 7.50 11.25
C SER A 36 -2.46 6.26 11.30
N HIS A 37 -2.21 5.28 10.44
CA HIS A 37 -2.97 4.03 10.36
C HIS A 37 -2.34 2.88 11.16
N VAL A 38 -1.25 3.12 11.87
CA VAL A 38 -0.46 2.08 12.54
C VAL A 38 -1.28 1.19 13.49
N SER A 39 -2.28 1.77 14.15
CA SER A 39 -3.13 1.04 15.12
C SER A 39 -4.40 0.47 14.49
N ARG A 40 -4.61 0.64 13.20
CA ARG A 40 -5.76 0.04 12.53
C ARG A 40 -5.51 -1.44 12.31
N ASP A 41 -6.57 -2.24 12.39
CA ASP A 41 -6.48 -3.68 12.20
C ASP A 41 -6.39 -4.03 10.71
N ARG A 42 -7.52 -4.01 10.00
CA ARG A 42 -7.61 -4.52 8.63
C ARG A 42 -7.04 -3.58 7.58
N ARG A 43 -6.96 -2.30 7.86
CA ARG A 43 -6.56 -1.26 6.92
C ARG A 43 -5.32 -0.52 7.39
N ALA A 44 -4.42 -1.24 8.02
CA ALA A 44 -3.22 -0.63 8.59
C ALA A 44 -2.18 -0.26 7.53
N VAL A 45 -2.07 -1.06 6.47
CA VAL A 45 -1.09 -0.86 5.40
C VAL A 45 -1.77 -0.99 4.05
N LEU A 46 -1.54 -0.05 3.17
CA LEU A 46 -1.97 -0.14 1.76
C LEU A 46 -0.73 -0.40 0.91
N VAL A 47 -0.77 -1.50 0.16
CA VAL A 47 0.27 -1.88 -0.80
C VAL A 47 -0.28 -1.67 -2.20
N LEU A 48 0.41 -0.88 -3.01
CA LEU A 48 -0.02 -0.48 -4.35
C LEU A 48 1.08 -0.77 -5.36
N ASP A 49 0.69 -1.23 -6.55
CA ASP A 49 1.65 -1.37 -7.64
C ASP A 49 1.80 -0.03 -8.38
N ARG A 50 3.03 0.29 -8.76
CA ARG A 50 3.37 1.54 -9.46
C ARG A 50 2.55 1.74 -10.74
N SER A 51 2.17 0.66 -11.41
CA SER A 51 1.39 0.73 -12.65
C SER A 51 0.08 1.50 -12.50
N THR A 52 -0.55 1.45 -11.33
CA THR A 52 -1.76 2.24 -11.06
C THR A 52 -1.46 3.74 -11.09
N LEU A 53 -0.39 4.15 -10.43
CA LEU A 53 0.01 5.58 -10.40
C LEU A 53 0.38 6.07 -11.80
N GLU A 54 1.13 5.26 -12.55
CA GLU A 54 1.52 5.61 -13.92
C GLU A 54 0.31 5.75 -14.83
N ALA A 55 -0.65 4.84 -14.73
CA ALA A 55 -1.86 4.87 -15.56
C ALA A 55 -2.71 6.11 -15.32
N LEU A 56 -2.66 6.67 -14.11
CA LEU A 56 -3.47 7.83 -13.71
C LEU A 56 -2.68 9.14 -13.66
N GLY A 57 -1.39 9.10 -14.00
CA GLY A 57 -0.53 10.28 -13.96
C GLY A 57 -0.28 10.83 -12.56
N LEU A 58 -0.24 9.95 -11.56
CA LEU A 58 -0.08 10.33 -10.16
C LEU A 58 1.33 10.06 -9.66
N ALA A 59 1.69 10.74 -8.57
CA ALA A 59 2.96 10.59 -7.88
C ALA A 59 2.85 9.60 -6.72
N PHE A 60 4.00 9.13 -6.22
CA PHE A 60 4.06 8.28 -5.04
C PHE A 60 3.37 8.95 -3.85
N GLY A 61 2.54 8.21 -3.16
CA GLY A 61 1.80 8.68 -1.99
C GLY A 61 0.44 9.30 -2.30
N ASP A 62 0.17 9.63 -3.56
CA ASP A 62 -1.08 10.31 -3.94
C ASP A 62 -2.34 9.49 -3.64
N LEU A 63 -2.24 8.17 -3.63
CA LEU A 63 -3.35 7.29 -3.31
C LEU A 63 -3.33 6.83 -1.84
N ARG A 64 -2.52 7.50 -1.03
CA ARG A 64 -2.37 7.26 0.42
C ARG A 64 -1.80 5.89 0.74
N GLU A 65 -1.06 5.34 -0.19
CA GLU A 65 -0.34 4.09 0.03
C GLU A 65 0.93 4.32 0.86
N GLN A 66 1.20 3.42 1.79
CA GLN A 66 2.44 3.40 2.54
C GLN A 66 3.55 2.72 1.74
N ILE A 67 3.20 1.66 1.00
CA ILE A 67 4.17 0.86 0.25
C ILE A 67 3.77 0.83 -1.21
N THR A 68 4.65 1.36 -2.07
CA THR A 68 4.49 1.23 -3.52
C THR A 68 5.50 0.21 -4.03
N ILE A 69 5.02 -0.76 -4.79
CA ILE A 69 5.85 -1.81 -5.37
C ILE A 69 5.83 -1.74 -6.89
N ASP A 70 6.80 -2.39 -7.52
CA ASP A 70 6.88 -2.53 -8.96
C ASP A 70 6.99 -4.01 -9.32
N GLY A 71 6.26 -4.45 -10.32
CA GLY A 71 6.33 -5.82 -10.81
C GLY A 71 5.22 -6.74 -10.32
N MET A 72 4.18 -6.22 -9.68
CA MET A 72 3.02 -7.01 -9.24
C MET A 72 1.72 -6.22 -9.44
N PRO A 73 1.33 -5.95 -10.71
CA PRO A 73 0.10 -5.19 -10.98
C PRO A 73 -1.16 -5.85 -10.41
N GLU A 74 -1.13 -7.18 -10.22
CA GLU A 74 -2.25 -7.95 -9.64
C GLU A 74 -2.37 -7.83 -8.12
N VAL A 75 -1.52 -7.06 -7.45
CA VAL A 75 -1.56 -6.94 -5.99
C VAL A 75 -2.94 -6.55 -5.46
N SER A 76 -3.65 -5.68 -6.19
CA SER A 76 -5.01 -5.25 -5.82
C SER A 76 -6.03 -6.38 -5.83
N ARG A 77 -5.74 -7.48 -6.52
CA ARG A 77 -6.67 -8.60 -6.71
C ARG A 77 -6.27 -9.85 -5.95
N LEU A 78 -5.26 -9.77 -5.10
CA LEU A 78 -4.87 -10.91 -4.30
C LEU A 78 -6.00 -11.30 -3.35
N ALA A 79 -6.24 -12.61 -3.23
CA ALA A 79 -7.30 -13.11 -2.37
C ALA A 79 -7.05 -12.75 -0.90
N PRO A 80 -8.11 -12.44 -0.12
CA PRO A 80 -7.95 -12.29 1.32
C PRO A 80 -7.30 -13.52 1.94
N GLY A 81 -6.38 -13.30 2.86
CA GLY A 81 -5.59 -14.36 3.47
C GLY A 81 -4.25 -14.63 2.78
N THR A 82 -4.02 -14.07 1.59
CA THR A 82 -2.72 -14.15 0.94
C THR A 82 -1.66 -13.50 1.82
N GLU A 83 -0.52 -14.17 1.96
CA GLU A 83 0.59 -13.65 2.76
C GLU A 83 1.70 -13.13 1.85
N LEU A 84 2.21 -11.96 2.18
CA LEU A 84 3.33 -11.32 1.48
C LEU A 84 4.51 -11.20 2.42
N ARG A 85 5.71 -11.39 1.88
CA ARG A 85 6.93 -11.01 2.58
C ARG A 85 7.55 -9.83 1.85
N ILE A 86 7.77 -8.74 2.58
CA ILE A 86 8.39 -7.52 2.07
C ILE A 86 9.54 -7.17 3.01
N GLY A 87 10.79 -7.34 2.56
CA GLY A 87 11.95 -7.12 3.40
C GLY A 87 11.89 -8.00 4.66
N GLY A 88 12.00 -7.39 5.83
CA GLY A 88 11.95 -8.08 7.11
C GLY A 88 10.55 -8.27 7.70
N VAL A 89 9.48 -8.10 6.90
CA VAL A 89 8.10 -8.06 7.40
C VAL A 89 7.23 -9.01 6.61
N GLU A 90 6.34 -9.72 7.31
CA GLU A 90 5.25 -10.46 6.68
C GLU A 90 3.94 -9.74 6.90
N LEU A 91 3.11 -9.70 5.85
CA LEU A 91 1.81 -9.06 5.87
C LEU A 91 0.74 -10.03 5.36
N ARG A 92 -0.46 -9.92 5.93
CA ARG A 92 -1.63 -10.65 5.42
C ARG A 92 -2.50 -9.68 4.64
N VAL A 93 -2.85 -10.06 3.41
CA VAL A 93 -3.83 -9.33 2.60
C VAL A 93 -5.21 -9.55 3.20
N ASN A 94 -5.93 -8.47 3.46
CA ASN A 94 -7.31 -8.52 3.96
C ASN A 94 -8.33 -8.33 2.84
N GLY A 95 -7.90 -7.77 1.72
CA GLY A 95 -8.73 -7.56 0.55
C GLY A 95 -8.27 -6.38 -0.27
N GLU A 96 -9.02 -6.07 -1.31
CA GLU A 96 -8.80 -4.90 -2.15
C GLU A 96 -9.21 -3.64 -1.40
N CYS A 97 -8.44 -2.56 -1.59
CA CYS A 97 -8.85 -1.25 -1.10
C CYS A 97 -9.97 -0.71 -2.00
N GLU A 98 -11.16 -0.50 -1.43
CA GLU A 98 -12.27 0.04 -2.20
C GLU A 98 -12.04 1.53 -2.48
N PRO A 99 -12.10 1.96 -3.76
CA PRO A 99 -11.98 3.37 -4.08
C PRO A 99 -13.23 4.13 -3.64
N CYS A 100 -13.03 5.39 -3.20
CA CYS A 100 -14.12 6.29 -2.83
C CYS A 100 -13.91 7.67 -3.46
N THR A 101 -14.92 8.51 -3.43
CA THR A 101 -14.82 9.86 -4.03
C THR A 101 -13.86 10.76 -3.27
N HIS A 102 -13.65 10.52 -1.99
CA HIS A 102 -12.72 11.31 -1.17
C HIS A 102 -11.28 11.29 -1.71
N ILE A 103 -10.83 10.16 -2.26
CA ILE A 103 -9.49 10.10 -2.84
C ILE A 103 -9.35 11.01 -4.07
N GLY A 104 -10.43 11.19 -4.84
CA GLY A 104 -10.46 12.14 -5.94
C GLY A 104 -10.35 13.57 -5.45
N GLU A 105 -11.03 13.90 -4.35
CA GLU A 105 -10.95 15.22 -3.73
C GLU A 105 -9.53 15.52 -3.26
N LEU A 106 -8.87 14.55 -2.62
CA LEU A 106 -7.48 14.69 -2.17
C LEU A 106 -6.49 14.91 -3.32
N ASN A 107 -6.84 14.48 -4.53
CA ASN A 107 -6.01 14.60 -5.72
C ASN A 107 -6.52 15.71 -6.68
N ASP A 108 -7.37 16.60 -6.21
CA ASP A 108 -7.89 17.75 -6.98
C ASP A 108 -8.50 17.33 -8.31
N GLN A 109 -9.17 16.18 -8.35
CA GLN A 109 -9.78 15.67 -9.57
C GLN A 109 -11.07 16.44 -9.89
N PRO A 110 -11.26 16.89 -11.13
CA PRO A 110 -12.47 17.62 -11.52
C PRO A 110 -13.73 16.76 -11.51
N ASP A 111 -13.59 15.45 -11.73
CA ASP A 111 -14.68 14.49 -11.70
C ASP A 111 -14.29 13.35 -10.76
N VAL A 112 -14.70 13.46 -9.49
CA VAL A 112 -14.33 12.49 -8.44
C VAL A 112 -14.95 11.12 -8.67
N GLU A 113 -16.13 11.05 -9.30
CA GLU A 113 -16.78 9.76 -9.59
C GLU A 113 -16.06 9.03 -10.74
N ALA A 114 -15.66 9.74 -11.78
CA ALA A 114 -14.87 9.16 -12.87
C ALA A 114 -13.53 8.64 -12.36
N PHE A 115 -12.90 9.38 -11.46
CA PHE A 115 -11.64 8.98 -10.83
C PHE A 115 -11.82 7.71 -9.98
N ARG A 116 -12.91 7.65 -9.20
CA ARG A 116 -13.25 6.47 -8.40
C ARG A 116 -13.42 5.23 -9.31
N VAL A 117 -14.14 5.37 -10.41
CA VAL A 117 -14.34 4.29 -11.37
C VAL A 117 -13.02 3.85 -11.99
N ALA A 118 -12.15 4.79 -12.33
CA ALA A 118 -10.84 4.49 -12.91
C ALA A 118 -9.94 3.70 -11.95
N LEU A 119 -10.13 3.84 -10.63
CA LEU A 119 -9.38 3.12 -9.62
C LEU A 119 -9.91 1.72 -9.33
N ASP A 120 -11.12 1.40 -9.77
CA ASP A 120 -11.74 0.12 -9.46
C ASP A 120 -10.88 -1.06 -9.94
N GLY A 121 -10.63 -2.01 -9.05
CA GLY A 121 -9.79 -3.18 -9.33
C GLY A 121 -8.28 -2.93 -9.31
N ARG A 122 -7.82 -1.72 -8.99
CA ARG A 122 -6.39 -1.38 -8.97
C ARG A 122 -5.99 -0.38 -7.88
N ARG A 123 -6.82 -0.24 -6.85
CA ARG A 123 -6.60 0.69 -5.73
C ARG A 123 -5.60 0.15 -4.70
N GLY A 124 -5.08 -1.07 -4.88
CA GLY A 124 -4.14 -1.69 -3.96
C GLY A 124 -4.79 -2.68 -3.00
N ALA A 125 -3.97 -3.31 -2.19
CA ALA A 125 -4.38 -4.28 -1.18
C ALA A 125 -4.23 -3.69 0.21
N VAL A 126 -5.27 -3.83 1.03
CA VAL A 126 -5.20 -3.47 2.45
C VAL A 126 -4.69 -4.67 3.24
N CYS A 127 -3.70 -4.43 4.10
CA CYS A 127 -2.96 -5.49 4.77
C CYS A 127 -2.80 -5.20 6.27
N THR A 128 -2.55 -6.28 7.01
CA THR A 128 -2.14 -6.23 8.42
C THR A 128 -0.74 -6.85 8.52
N VAL A 129 0.14 -6.24 9.30
CA VAL A 129 1.45 -6.81 9.60
C VAL A 129 1.27 -8.00 10.54
N THR A 130 1.82 -9.16 10.15
CA THR A 130 1.69 -10.39 10.94
C THR A 130 2.99 -10.82 11.61
N MET A 131 4.14 -10.45 11.04
CA MET A 131 5.44 -10.79 11.62
C MET A 131 6.47 -9.72 11.28
N VAL A 132 7.34 -9.43 12.22
CA VAL A 132 8.42 -8.45 12.06
C VAL A 132 9.74 -9.07 12.46
N GLU A 133 10.69 -9.16 11.52
CA GLU A 133 12.07 -9.57 11.76
C GLU A 133 13.04 -8.41 11.54
N GLY A 134 12.62 -7.39 10.82
CA GLY A 134 13.44 -6.23 10.50
C GLY A 134 12.62 -5.16 9.77
N PRO A 135 13.28 -4.12 9.26
CA PRO A 135 12.59 -3.04 8.55
C PRO A 135 12.20 -3.43 7.14
N ILE A 136 11.40 -2.56 6.51
CA ILE A 136 11.18 -2.54 5.07
C ILE A 136 11.98 -1.36 4.51
N ARG A 137 12.73 -1.61 3.44
CA ARG A 137 13.52 -0.57 2.76
C ARG A 137 13.16 -0.49 1.30
N VAL A 138 13.31 0.67 0.72
CA VAL A 138 13.22 0.83 -0.74
C VAL A 138 14.25 -0.11 -1.39
N GLY A 139 13.81 -0.86 -2.40
CA GLY A 139 14.62 -1.89 -3.06
C GLY A 139 14.38 -3.30 -2.56
N ASP A 140 13.70 -3.47 -1.43
CA ASP A 140 13.41 -4.80 -0.90
C ASP A 140 12.51 -5.61 -1.83
N VAL A 141 12.77 -6.91 -1.86
CA VAL A 141 12.00 -7.87 -2.65
C VAL A 141 10.64 -8.11 -2.00
N VAL A 142 9.63 -8.27 -2.85
CA VAL A 142 8.25 -8.61 -2.46
C VAL A 142 7.95 -10.02 -2.97
N ASP A 143 7.62 -10.92 -2.08
CA ASP A 143 7.28 -12.30 -2.42
C ASP A 143 5.88 -12.66 -1.89
N ILE A 144 5.15 -13.44 -2.67
CA ILE A 144 3.93 -14.11 -2.19
C ILE A 144 4.37 -15.39 -1.52
N LEU A 145 3.99 -15.58 -0.26
CA LEU A 145 4.34 -16.78 0.48
C LEU A 145 3.36 -17.92 0.14
N VAL A 146 3.93 -19.08 -0.16
CA VAL A 146 3.14 -20.28 -0.39
C VAL A 146 3.33 -21.18 0.82
N ARG A 147 2.24 -21.41 1.55
CA ARG A 147 2.25 -22.25 2.74
C ARG A 147 1.48 -23.54 2.50
N ALA A 148 2.07 -24.62 2.94
CA ALA A 148 1.44 -25.95 2.86
C ALA A 148 0.34 -26.09 3.90
#